data_e24f20223f012ab8b0992ad013933d76
#
_entry.id   e24f20223f012ab8b0992ad013933d76
#
_cell.length_a   1.000
_cell.length_b   1.000
_cell.length_c   1.000
_cell.angle_alpha   90.00
_cell.angle_beta   90.00
_cell.angle_gamma   90.00
#
_symmetry.space_group_name_H-M   'P 1'
#
loop_
_entity.id
_entity.type
_entity.pdbx_description
1 polymer ?
#
loop_
_entity_poly.entity_id
_entity_poly.type
_entity_poly.pdbx_seq_one_letter_code
_entity_poly.pdbx_strand_id
1 'polypeptide(L)'
;MRVEETLPPLVDTPGDLAEALREGTLTNIPKSLHEHINTAYPAHVCLIGTALPDGCAQITPRGSTMVFDDEHFALWERGRGSTNANLADGTKVTVFFRKPPLRESGLLPRGGIARFYGTAKIYKSGPIYEEIWKRLIEPEKKGDPEKKGFGVLIKVERAEDLSGTPLAI
;
A
#
# COMPACT_ATOMS: atom_id res chain seq x y z
N MET A 1 38.34 18.78 -14.58
CA MET A 1 37.27 18.05 -15.28
C MET A 1 36.02 18.15 -14.39
N ARG A 2 35.08 19.04 -14.75
CA ARG A 2 33.83 19.21 -13.98
C ARG A 2 32.89 18.10 -14.44
N VAL A 3 32.44 17.28 -13.52
CA VAL A 3 31.33 16.36 -13.74
C VAL A 3 30.06 17.21 -13.68
N GLU A 4 29.42 17.44 -14.82
CA GLU A 4 28.08 18.01 -14.87
C GLU A 4 27.13 16.98 -14.24
N GLU A 5 26.68 17.29 -13.06
CA GLU A 5 25.59 16.60 -12.39
C GLU A 5 24.29 16.98 -13.12
N THR A 6 23.88 16.14 -14.05
CA THR A 6 22.58 16.28 -14.72
C THR A 6 21.48 16.00 -13.70
N LEU A 7 20.78 17.06 -13.29
CA LEU A 7 19.53 16.94 -12.53
C LEU A 7 18.54 16.07 -13.32
N PRO A 8 17.79 15.18 -12.66
CA PRO A 8 16.75 14.40 -13.31
C PRO A 8 15.70 15.38 -13.91
N PRO A 9 15.11 15.05 -15.06
CA PRO A 9 14.12 15.90 -15.69
C PRO A 9 12.93 16.14 -14.76
N LEU A 10 12.48 17.40 -14.71
CA LEU A 10 11.26 17.77 -14.01
C LEU A 10 10.08 17.04 -14.65
N VAL A 11 9.31 16.32 -13.82
CA VAL A 11 8.09 15.61 -14.25
C VAL A 11 6.95 16.63 -14.30
N ASP A 12 6.81 17.32 -15.43
CA ASP A 12 5.84 18.42 -15.58
C ASP A 12 4.51 17.99 -16.24
N THR A 13 4.41 16.78 -16.77
CA THR A 13 3.20 16.30 -17.46
C THR A 13 2.77 14.90 -17.03
N PRO A 14 1.47 14.56 -17.19
CA PRO A 14 1.01 13.18 -16.98
C PRO A 14 1.73 12.13 -17.84
N GLY A 15 2.29 12.53 -18.98
CA GLY A 15 3.10 11.67 -19.85
C GLY A 15 4.45 11.33 -19.23
N ASP A 16 5.13 12.31 -18.66
CA ASP A 16 6.44 12.14 -18.02
C ASP A 16 6.32 11.23 -16.77
N LEU A 17 5.20 11.35 -16.05
CA LEU A 17 4.90 10.47 -14.93
C LEU A 17 4.69 9.02 -15.39
N ALA A 18 3.99 8.81 -16.51
CA ALA A 18 3.78 7.49 -17.09
C ALA A 18 5.10 6.86 -17.59
N GLU A 19 6.03 7.66 -18.07
CA GLU A 19 7.35 7.21 -18.53
C GLU A 19 8.27 6.86 -17.34
N ALA A 20 8.30 7.69 -16.30
CA ALA A 20 9.02 7.40 -15.06
C ALA A 20 8.52 6.11 -14.38
N LEU A 21 7.22 5.83 -14.46
CA LEU A 21 6.61 4.60 -13.97
C LEU A 21 7.03 3.36 -14.79
N ARG A 22 7.27 3.52 -16.09
CA ARG A 22 7.76 2.43 -16.98
C ARG A 22 9.24 2.11 -16.73
N GLU A 23 10.03 3.07 -16.28
CA GLU A 23 11.46 2.92 -16.02
C GLU A 23 11.77 2.31 -14.63
N GLY A 24 10.76 1.97 -13.83
CA GLY A 24 10.91 1.25 -12.57
C GLY A 24 11.53 2.06 -11.42
N THR A 25 11.51 3.39 -11.49
CA THR A 25 12.21 4.27 -10.56
C THR A 25 11.52 4.48 -9.21
N LEU A 26 10.29 3.98 -8.97
CA LEU A 26 9.52 4.28 -7.75
C LEU A 26 8.59 3.12 -7.34
N THR A 27 9.14 1.92 -7.14
CA THR A 27 8.33 0.72 -6.82
C THR A 27 8.42 0.28 -5.36
N ASN A 28 9.21 0.96 -4.53
CA ASN A 28 9.47 0.50 -3.17
C ASN A 28 8.68 1.28 -2.11
N ILE A 29 8.30 0.55 -1.07
CA ILE A 29 7.80 1.13 0.18
C ILE A 29 9.02 1.61 0.97
N PRO A 30 9.12 2.91 1.32
CA PRO A 30 10.26 3.41 2.09
C PRO A 30 10.48 2.61 3.37
N LYS A 31 11.69 2.11 3.59
CA LYS A 31 12.02 1.28 4.77
C LYS A 31 11.73 1.98 6.08
N SER A 32 11.87 3.31 6.11
CA SER A 32 11.53 4.15 7.25
C SER A 32 10.05 4.10 7.65
N LEU A 33 9.16 3.67 6.74
CA LEU A 33 7.72 3.53 7.00
C LEU A 33 7.30 2.12 7.42
N HIS A 34 8.13 1.09 7.22
CA HIS A 34 7.76 -0.30 7.44
C HIS A 34 7.24 -0.55 8.86
N GLU A 35 8.00 -0.16 9.88
CA GLU A 35 7.61 -0.35 11.28
C GLU A 35 6.35 0.44 11.63
N HIS A 36 6.25 1.70 11.15
CA HIS A 36 5.10 2.55 11.42
C HIS A 36 3.80 1.98 10.85
N ILE A 37 3.86 1.33 9.69
CA ILE A 37 2.72 0.68 9.08
C ILE A 37 2.41 -0.65 9.78
N ASN A 38 3.43 -1.46 10.07
CA ASN A 38 3.24 -2.77 10.70
C ASN A 38 2.77 -2.67 12.16
N THR A 39 2.95 -1.53 12.81
CA THR A 39 2.47 -1.26 14.17
C THR A 39 1.30 -0.26 14.21
N ALA A 40 0.64 -0.04 13.08
CA ALA A 40 -0.41 0.99 12.95
C ALA A 40 -1.70 0.65 13.70
N TYR A 41 -1.99 -0.62 13.93
CA TYR A 41 -3.19 -1.06 14.65
C TYR A 41 -3.12 -0.66 16.14
N PRO A 42 -4.21 -0.17 16.74
CA PRO A 42 -5.52 0.10 16.12
C PRO A 42 -5.69 1.55 15.61
N ALA A 43 -4.78 2.47 15.97
CA ALA A 43 -5.01 3.91 15.85
C ALA A 43 -4.80 4.46 14.43
N HIS A 44 -3.91 3.85 13.65
CA HIS A 44 -3.45 4.38 12.36
C HIS A 44 -3.49 3.35 11.23
N VAL A 45 -4.45 2.42 11.29
CA VAL A 45 -4.59 1.37 10.26
C VAL A 45 -4.73 1.97 8.88
N CYS A 46 -4.16 1.30 7.88
CA CYS A 46 -4.31 1.72 6.50
C CYS A 46 -5.77 1.66 6.03
N LEU A 47 -6.14 2.60 5.19
CA LEU A 47 -7.37 2.55 4.41
C LEU A 47 -7.06 1.95 3.05
N ILE A 48 -7.91 1.04 2.61
CA ILE A 48 -7.81 0.41 1.29
C ILE A 48 -8.92 0.96 0.41
N GLY A 49 -8.51 1.53 -0.73
CA GLY A 49 -9.41 2.07 -1.74
C GLY A 49 -9.46 1.20 -2.99
N THR A 50 -10.66 0.92 -3.47
CA THR A 50 -10.91 0.23 -4.74
C THR A 50 -12.01 0.95 -5.51
N ALA A 51 -12.01 0.85 -6.84
CA ALA A 51 -13.07 1.39 -7.67
C ALA A 51 -14.24 0.40 -7.74
N LEU A 52 -15.46 0.91 -7.55
CA LEU A 52 -16.69 0.15 -7.77
C LEU A 52 -17.11 0.21 -9.24
N PRO A 53 -17.98 -0.71 -9.71
CA PRO A 53 -18.48 -0.70 -11.09
C PRO A 53 -19.22 0.58 -11.49
N ASP A 54 -19.81 1.29 -10.53
CA ASP A 54 -20.49 2.57 -10.74
C ASP A 54 -19.54 3.79 -10.79
N GLY A 55 -18.23 3.56 -10.64
CA GLY A 55 -17.20 4.61 -10.64
C GLY A 55 -16.95 5.25 -9.27
N CYS A 56 -17.69 4.89 -8.23
CA CYS A 56 -17.41 5.34 -6.88
C CYS A 56 -16.15 4.66 -6.33
N ALA A 57 -15.41 5.37 -5.46
CA ALA A 57 -14.34 4.75 -4.69
C ALA A 57 -14.91 4.13 -3.42
N GLN A 58 -14.62 2.85 -3.19
CA GLN A 58 -14.87 2.21 -1.91
C GLN A 58 -13.62 2.34 -1.05
N ILE A 59 -13.77 2.84 0.17
CA ILE A 59 -12.66 3.04 1.11
C ILE A 59 -12.99 2.30 2.40
N THR A 60 -12.09 1.41 2.82
CA THR A 60 -12.30 0.57 4.00
C THR A 60 -11.04 0.51 4.85
N PRO A 61 -11.12 0.76 6.18
CA PRO A 61 -10.01 0.51 7.09
C PRO A 61 -9.70 -0.99 7.15
N ARG A 62 -8.41 -1.34 7.09
CA ARG A 62 -7.93 -2.72 7.11
C ARG A 62 -6.84 -2.89 8.16
N GLY A 63 -7.21 -3.40 9.33
CA GLY A 63 -6.29 -3.67 10.43
C GLY A 63 -5.24 -4.74 10.10
N SER A 64 -5.52 -5.60 9.15
CA SER A 64 -4.60 -6.65 8.68
C SER A 64 -3.52 -6.18 7.71
N THR A 65 -3.56 -4.91 7.27
CA THR A 65 -2.56 -4.40 6.32
C THR A 65 -1.18 -4.38 6.94
N MET A 66 -0.22 -4.94 6.22
CA MET A 66 1.19 -4.99 6.60
C MET A 66 2.09 -4.74 5.40
N VAL A 67 3.30 -4.26 5.65
CA VAL A 67 4.38 -4.31 4.67
C VAL A 67 4.87 -5.76 4.61
N PHE A 68 4.74 -6.39 3.45
CA PHE A 68 5.16 -7.78 3.25
C PHE A 68 6.64 -7.88 2.91
N ASP A 69 7.08 -7.03 2.00
CA ASP A 69 8.47 -6.80 1.62
C ASP A 69 8.65 -5.38 1.08
N ASP A 70 9.80 -5.06 0.52
CA ASP A 70 10.11 -3.71 0.04
C ASP A 70 9.18 -3.24 -1.10
N GLU A 71 8.52 -4.15 -1.81
CA GLU A 71 7.67 -3.83 -2.98
C GLU A 71 6.19 -4.15 -2.77
N HIS A 72 5.83 -4.84 -1.67
CA HIS A 72 4.48 -5.35 -1.51
C HIS A 72 3.89 -5.03 -0.14
N PHE A 73 2.61 -4.62 -0.16
CA PHE A 73 1.72 -4.76 0.98
C PHE A 73 1.04 -6.12 0.96
N ALA A 74 0.65 -6.59 2.13
CA ALA A 74 -0.26 -7.71 2.26
C ALA A 74 -1.40 -7.37 3.21
N LEU A 75 -2.54 -8.03 3.01
CA LEU A 75 -3.66 -7.99 3.94
C LEU A 75 -4.44 -9.31 3.90
N TRP A 76 -5.27 -9.49 4.91
CA TRP A 76 -6.18 -10.64 4.99
C TRP A 76 -7.60 -10.20 4.69
N GLU A 77 -8.24 -10.86 3.72
CA GLU A 77 -9.64 -10.63 3.36
C GLU A 77 -10.50 -11.76 3.88
N ARG A 78 -11.46 -11.42 4.75
CA ARG A 78 -12.32 -12.42 5.41
C ARG A 78 -13.51 -12.88 4.55
N GLY A 79 -13.65 -12.34 3.36
CA GLY A 79 -14.76 -12.69 2.48
C GLY A 79 -16.11 -12.10 2.88
N ARG A 80 -16.11 -11.03 3.67
CA ARG A 80 -17.33 -10.36 4.13
C ARG A 80 -17.46 -8.97 3.49
N GLY A 81 -18.64 -8.67 3.00
CA GLY A 81 -18.99 -7.36 2.45
C GLY A 81 -18.53 -7.11 1.02
N SER A 82 -18.78 -5.88 0.55
CA SER A 82 -18.59 -5.49 -0.85
C SER A 82 -17.12 -5.40 -1.29
N THR A 83 -16.18 -5.18 -0.38
CA THR A 83 -14.75 -5.15 -0.72
C THR A 83 -14.28 -6.48 -1.28
N ASN A 84 -14.75 -7.59 -0.70
CA ASN A 84 -14.42 -8.94 -1.17
C ASN A 84 -14.87 -9.17 -2.62
N ALA A 85 -16.05 -8.67 -2.98
CA ALA A 85 -16.59 -8.83 -4.33
C ALA A 85 -15.76 -8.07 -5.39
N ASN A 86 -15.01 -7.04 -4.99
CA ASN A 86 -14.22 -6.19 -5.89
C ASN A 86 -12.73 -6.55 -5.92
N LEU A 87 -12.25 -7.44 -5.05
CA LEU A 87 -10.86 -7.87 -5.04
C LEU A 87 -10.67 -9.14 -5.86
N ALA A 88 -9.92 -9.02 -6.93
CA ALA A 88 -9.50 -10.12 -7.80
C ALA A 88 -8.06 -9.89 -8.25
N ASP A 89 -7.46 -10.86 -8.91
CA ASP A 89 -6.17 -10.68 -9.56
C ASP A 89 -6.25 -9.54 -10.58
N GLY A 90 -5.33 -8.59 -10.48
CA GLY A 90 -5.28 -7.42 -11.34
C GLY A 90 -6.10 -6.21 -10.88
N THR A 91 -6.84 -6.30 -9.77
CA THR A 91 -7.57 -5.15 -9.21
C THR A 91 -6.60 -4.04 -8.81
N LYS A 92 -6.87 -2.82 -9.27
CA LYS A 92 -6.12 -1.62 -8.84
C LYS A 92 -6.57 -1.20 -7.44
N VAL A 93 -5.59 -0.98 -6.59
CA VAL A 93 -5.79 -0.71 -5.17
C VAL A 93 -4.98 0.51 -4.75
N THR A 94 -5.59 1.36 -3.94
CA THR A 94 -4.90 2.43 -3.22
C THR A 94 -4.76 2.03 -1.76
N VAL A 95 -3.54 2.08 -1.23
CA VAL A 95 -3.26 1.97 0.20
C VAL A 95 -2.99 3.37 0.73
N PHE A 96 -3.85 3.86 1.60
CA PHE A 96 -3.72 5.16 2.24
C PHE A 96 -3.28 4.98 3.69
N PHE A 97 -2.15 5.58 4.03
CA PHE A 97 -1.60 5.58 5.39
C PHE A 97 -1.56 6.99 5.94
N ARG A 98 -2.03 7.18 7.18
CA ARG A 98 -1.96 8.46 7.89
C ARG A 98 -1.54 8.25 9.33
N LYS A 99 -0.45 8.90 9.71
CA LYS A 99 0.04 8.94 11.09
C LYS A 99 0.51 10.37 11.41
N PRO A 100 -0.34 11.21 12.03
CA PRO A 100 -0.04 12.63 12.25
C PRO A 100 1.32 12.93 12.91
N PRO A 101 1.80 12.15 13.90
CA PRO A 101 3.13 12.39 14.48
C PRO A 101 4.29 12.34 13.49
N LEU A 102 4.14 11.67 12.34
CA LEU A 102 5.17 11.62 11.31
C LEU A 102 5.32 12.93 10.53
N ARG A 103 4.35 13.85 10.65
CA ARG A 103 4.49 15.23 10.19
C ARG A 103 5.52 15.97 11.05
N GLU A 104 5.41 15.84 12.36
CA GLU A 104 6.26 16.55 13.33
C GLU A 104 7.70 16.04 13.30
N SER A 105 7.89 14.73 13.10
CA SER A 105 9.20 14.12 12.92
C SER A 105 9.88 14.44 11.60
N GLY A 106 9.13 14.98 10.62
CA GLY A 106 9.61 15.26 9.27
C GLY A 106 9.69 14.04 8.35
N LEU A 107 9.28 12.86 8.81
CA LEU A 107 9.27 11.66 7.98
C LEU A 107 8.19 11.71 6.89
N LEU A 108 7.01 12.24 7.23
CA LEU A 108 5.93 12.55 6.29
C LEU A 108 5.45 13.99 6.55
N PRO A 109 6.21 15.01 6.09
CA PRO A 109 6.00 16.40 6.49
C PRO A 109 4.65 16.96 6.04
N ARG A 110 4.03 16.37 5.02
CA ARG A 110 2.73 16.79 4.51
C ARG A 110 1.61 15.95 5.14
N GLY A 111 1.13 16.40 6.30
CA GLY A 111 -0.01 15.80 7.00
C GLY A 111 0.21 14.43 7.62
N GLY A 112 1.44 13.91 7.63
CA GLY A 112 1.72 12.53 8.05
C GLY A 112 1.10 11.49 7.12
N ILE A 113 0.96 11.82 5.83
CA ILE A 113 0.21 11.04 4.82
C ILE A 113 1.14 10.45 3.78
N ALA A 114 0.92 9.17 3.47
CA ALA A 114 1.47 8.47 2.33
C ALA A 114 0.35 7.75 1.57
N ARG A 115 0.41 7.78 0.24
CA ARG A 115 -0.48 7.03 -0.65
C ARG A 115 0.35 6.10 -1.51
N PHE A 116 -0.08 4.86 -1.60
CA PHE A 116 0.53 3.84 -2.43
C PHE A 116 -0.52 3.31 -3.40
N TYR A 117 -0.15 3.20 -4.65
CA TYR A 117 -1.00 2.69 -5.70
C TYR A 117 -0.40 1.41 -6.24
N GLY A 118 -1.21 0.39 -6.39
CA GLY A 118 -0.71 -0.91 -6.80
C GLY A 118 -1.77 -1.82 -7.37
N THR A 119 -1.35 -3.05 -7.61
CA THR A 119 -2.19 -4.10 -8.20
C THR A 119 -2.26 -5.29 -7.27
N ALA A 120 -3.47 -5.76 -6.99
CA ALA A 120 -3.72 -6.89 -6.12
C ALA A 120 -3.50 -8.23 -6.81
N LYS A 121 -3.03 -9.20 -6.04
CA LYS A 121 -3.01 -10.63 -6.36
C LYS A 121 -3.56 -11.43 -5.19
N ILE A 122 -4.43 -12.38 -5.47
CA ILE A 122 -5.16 -13.17 -4.47
C ILE A 122 -4.46 -14.51 -4.25
N TYR A 123 -4.31 -14.89 -2.98
CA TYR A 123 -3.74 -16.16 -2.56
C TYR A 123 -4.69 -16.89 -1.62
N LYS A 124 -5.18 -18.04 -2.04
CA LYS A 124 -6.11 -18.89 -1.28
C LYS A 124 -5.42 -20.11 -0.66
N SER A 125 -4.16 -20.33 -1.02
CA SER A 125 -3.30 -21.43 -0.51
C SER A 125 -1.85 -21.15 -0.88
N GLY A 126 -0.93 -21.97 -0.36
CA GLY A 126 0.48 -21.92 -0.70
C GLY A 126 1.33 -21.03 0.21
N PRO A 127 2.65 -20.92 -0.07
CA PRO A 127 3.62 -20.30 0.85
C PRO A 127 3.30 -18.84 1.18
N ILE A 128 2.87 -18.04 0.20
CA ILE A 128 2.52 -16.61 0.43
C ILE A 128 1.28 -16.49 1.32
N TYR A 129 0.25 -17.30 1.06
CA TYR A 129 -0.96 -17.37 1.89
C TYR A 129 -0.62 -17.71 3.35
N GLU A 130 0.23 -18.72 3.57
CA GLU A 130 0.65 -19.14 4.91
C GLU A 130 1.50 -18.06 5.61
N GLU A 131 2.39 -17.40 4.88
CA GLU A 131 3.22 -16.34 5.44
C GLU A 131 2.39 -15.10 5.80
N ILE A 132 1.41 -14.70 4.98
CA ILE A 132 0.47 -13.62 5.32
C ILE A 132 -0.27 -13.96 6.61
N TRP A 133 -0.86 -15.16 6.69
CA TRP A 133 -1.56 -15.60 7.89
C TRP A 133 -0.69 -15.59 9.14
N LYS A 134 0.52 -16.10 9.03
CA LYS A 134 1.49 -16.15 10.13
C LYS A 134 1.79 -14.78 10.71
N ARG A 135 1.93 -13.76 9.84
CA ARG A 135 2.26 -12.38 10.23
C ARG A 135 1.08 -11.56 10.70
N LEU A 136 -0.16 -12.06 10.56
CA LEU A 136 -1.32 -11.33 11.06
C LEU A 136 -1.24 -11.08 12.56
N ILE A 137 -1.69 -9.90 12.96
CA ILE A 137 -1.88 -9.57 14.38
C ILE A 137 -3.00 -10.42 14.99
N GLU A 138 -2.93 -10.68 16.28
CA GLU A 138 -3.89 -11.54 16.99
C GLU A 138 -5.36 -11.12 16.84
N PRO A 139 -5.74 -9.81 16.89
CA PRO A 139 -7.12 -9.41 16.65
C PRO A 139 -7.65 -9.84 15.27
N GLU A 140 -6.82 -9.81 14.24
CA GLU A 140 -7.22 -10.23 12.89
C GLU A 140 -7.39 -11.74 12.79
N LYS A 141 -6.50 -12.53 13.41
CA LYS A 141 -6.65 -14.00 13.49
C LYS A 141 -7.91 -14.40 14.26
N LYS A 142 -8.21 -13.72 15.37
CA LYS A 142 -9.46 -13.94 16.14
C LYS A 142 -10.71 -13.58 15.32
N GLY A 143 -10.61 -12.68 14.37
CA GLY A 143 -11.70 -12.35 13.45
C GLY A 143 -12.01 -13.42 12.41
N ASP A 144 -11.10 -14.36 12.19
CA ASP A 144 -11.25 -15.49 11.25
C ASP A 144 -10.57 -16.77 11.82
N PRO A 145 -11.06 -17.29 12.95
CA PRO A 145 -10.40 -18.40 13.66
C PRO A 145 -10.35 -19.69 12.84
N GLU A 146 -11.25 -19.86 11.90
CA GLU A 146 -11.30 -21.01 10.99
C GLU A 146 -10.49 -20.80 9.70
N LYS A 147 -9.81 -19.65 9.58
CA LYS A 147 -8.96 -19.32 8.42
C LYS A 147 -9.70 -19.48 7.07
N LYS A 148 -10.94 -18.98 7.01
CA LYS A 148 -11.79 -19.06 5.81
C LYS A 148 -11.50 -17.98 4.78
N GLY A 149 -10.79 -16.93 5.17
CA GLY A 149 -10.40 -15.84 4.29
C GLY A 149 -9.26 -16.19 3.35
N PHE A 150 -8.74 -15.18 2.71
CA PHE A 150 -7.61 -15.32 1.79
C PHE A 150 -6.61 -14.16 1.94
N GLY A 151 -5.39 -14.42 1.51
CA GLY A 151 -4.33 -13.41 1.44
C GLY A 151 -4.47 -12.57 0.19
N VAL A 152 -4.25 -11.26 0.34
CA VAL A 152 -4.12 -10.32 -0.77
C VAL A 152 -2.73 -9.73 -0.72
N LEU A 153 -1.98 -9.86 -1.80
CA LEU A 153 -0.68 -9.22 -1.98
C LEU A 153 -0.86 -8.04 -2.95
N ILE A 154 -0.39 -6.86 -2.59
CA ILE A 154 -0.52 -5.65 -3.42
C ILE A 154 0.89 -5.22 -3.82
N LYS A 155 1.22 -5.39 -5.11
CA LYS A 155 2.47 -4.86 -5.66
C LYS A 155 2.35 -3.36 -5.82
N VAL A 156 3.25 -2.62 -5.16
CA VAL A 156 3.30 -1.16 -5.27
C VAL A 156 3.89 -0.76 -6.62
N GLU A 157 3.19 0.11 -7.32
CA GLU A 157 3.60 0.65 -8.61
C GLU A 157 4.03 2.11 -8.48
N ARG A 158 3.48 2.82 -7.46
CA ARG A 158 3.71 4.23 -7.23
C ARG A 158 3.43 4.59 -5.77
N ALA A 159 4.24 5.50 -5.22
CA ALA A 159 4.06 6.03 -3.87
C ALA A 159 4.25 7.55 -3.86
N GLU A 160 3.38 8.27 -3.15
CA GLU A 160 3.40 9.73 -3.09
C GLU A 160 2.94 10.25 -1.72
N ASP A 161 3.32 11.49 -1.40
CA ASP A 161 2.81 12.22 -0.25
C ASP A 161 1.43 12.86 -0.53
N LEU A 162 0.93 13.66 0.42
CA LEU A 162 -0.35 14.38 0.29
C LEU A 162 -0.39 15.31 -0.94
N SER A 163 0.73 15.89 -1.34
CA SER A 163 0.83 16.81 -2.47
C SER A 163 1.02 16.12 -3.81
N GLY A 164 1.13 14.79 -3.84
CA GLY A 164 1.45 14.04 -5.03
C GLY A 164 2.95 13.98 -5.34
N THR A 165 3.80 14.44 -4.42
CA THR A 165 5.25 14.32 -4.58
C THR A 165 5.66 12.87 -4.32
N PRO A 166 6.44 12.24 -5.23
CA PRO A 166 6.94 10.88 -5.01
C PRO A 166 7.67 10.75 -3.67
N LEU A 167 7.40 9.66 -2.95
CA LEU A 167 8.11 9.37 -1.71
C LEU A 167 9.56 8.96 -2.03
N ALA A 168 10.51 9.54 -1.30
CA ALA A 168 11.90 9.13 -1.38
C ALA A 168 12.07 7.71 -0.82
N ILE A 169 12.86 6.90 -1.51
CA ILE A 169 13.20 5.53 -1.12
C ILE A 169 14.28 5.56 -0.02
#